data_2545e2fe50161183fab4c783ea75a675
#
_entry.id   2545e2fe50161183fab4c783ea75a675
#
_cell.length_a   1.000
_cell.length_b   1.000
_cell.length_c   1.000
_cell.angle_alpha   90.00
_cell.angle_beta   90.00
_cell.angle_gamma   90.00
#
_symmetry.space_group_name_H-M   'P 1'
#
loop_
_entity.id
_entity.type
_entity.pdbx_description
1 polymer ?
#
loop_
_entity_poly.entity_id
_entity_poly.type
_entity_poly.pdbx_seq_one_letter_code
_entity_poly.pdbx_strand_id
1 'polypeptide(L)'
;MARSVTLCWLAILAAACSEGEPEPWGAAEMSALSEQFGHIAEAYAVVDVCMPMIDADKDAKHSVISKIEVRRYSQLSHLNTEAELAKFLAHHRQRGGTDEQAAALDRVYRESHAAAAQLLTSVDGCAETASDYANTILNTKVGSTP
;
A
#
# COMPACT_ATOMS: atom_id res chain seq x y z
N MET A 1 -30.62 -30.54 -61.40
CA MET A 1 -30.22 -29.18 -61.04
C MET A 1 -30.31 -29.03 -59.54
N ALA A 2 -29.27 -29.30 -58.85
CA ALA A 2 -29.20 -29.14 -57.41
C ALA A 2 -28.07 -28.14 -57.07
N ARG A 3 -28.40 -26.98 -56.56
CA ARG A 3 -27.46 -25.94 -56.20
C ARG A 3 -27.04 -26.14 -54.76
N SER A 4 -25.76 -26.37 -54.60
CA SER A 4 -25.04 -26.29 -53.32
C SER A 4 -25.16 -24.89 -52.69
N VAL A 5 -25.73 -24.83 -51.50
CA VAL A 5 -25.60 -23.69 -50.59
C VAL A 5 -25.30 -24.27 -49.23
N THR A 6 -24.09 -24.57 -48.99
CA THR A 6 -23.61 -24.90 -47.65
C THR A 6 -22.13 -24.60 -47.63
N LEU A 7 -21.73 -23.55 -46.99
CA LEU A 7 -20.35 -23.30 -46.46
C LEU A 7 -20.13 -21.80 -46.25
N CYS A 8 -20.78 -21.23 -45.28
CA CYS A 8 -20.40 -19.90 -44.79
C CYS A 8 -20.90 -19.64 -43.35
N TRP A 9 -20.84 -20.64 -42.45
CA TRP A 9 -21.29 -20.43 -41.06
C TRP A 9 -20.32 -20.93 -39.98
N LEU A 10 -19.02 -21.02 -40.27
CA LEU A 10 -18.02 -21.52 -39.31
C LEU A 10 -16.81 -20.59 -39.10
N ALA A 11 -16.93 -19.31 -39.40
CA ALA A 11 -15.79 -18.38 -39.25
C ALA A 11 -16.05 -17.18 -38.33
N ILE A 12 -17.07 -17.21 -37.44
CA ILE A 12 -17.39 -16.06 -36.55
C ILE A 12 -17.30 -16.39 -35.04
N LEU A 13 -16.76 -17.54 -34.66
CA LEU A 13 -16.66 -17.91 -33.23
C LEU A 13 -15.23 -17.97 -32.66
N ALA A 14 -14.24 -17.45 -33.35
CA ALA A 14 -12.85 -17.42 -32.87
C ALA A 14 -12.31 -16.01 -32.52
N ALA A 15 -13.18 -15.02 -32.41
CA ALA A 15 -12.76 -13.63 -32.15
C ALA A 15 -13.27 -13.04 -30.82
N ALA A 16 -13.57 -13.88 -29.83
CA ALA A 16 -14.12 -13.38 -28.57
C ALA A 16 -13.57 -14.09 -27.35
N CYS A 17 -12.27 -14.19 -27.21
CA CYS A 17 -11.59 -14.45 -25.93
C CYS A 17 -10.09 -14.16 -26.06
N SER A 18 -9.70 -13.03 -26.62
CA SER A 18 -8.48 -12.40 -26.15
C SER A 18 -8.92 -11.52 -24.99
N GLU A 19 -9.05 -12.07 -23.80
CA GLU A 19 -8.82 -11.31 -22.59
C GLU A 19 -7.40 -10.79 -22.77
N GLY A 20 -7.29 -9.52 -23.21
CA GLY A 20 -5.99 -8.87 -23.36
C GLY A 20 -5.31 -8.95 -22.01
N GLU A 21 -4.08 -9.46 -21.98
CA GLU A 21 -3.25 -9.34 -20.78
C GLU A 21 -3.34 -7.88 -20.35
N PRO A 22 -3.62 -7.61 -19.06
CA PRO A 22 -3.71 -6.24 -18.58
C PRO A 22 -2.43 -5.50 -18.96
N GLU A 23 -2.58 -4.36 -19.64
CA GLU A 23 -1.42 -3.56 -20.03
C GLU A 23 -0.67 -3.10 -18.77
N PRO A 24 0.68 -3.15 -18.78
CA PRO A 24 1.48 -2.64 -17.68
C PRO A 24 1.12 -1.18 -17.39
N TRP A 25 1.21 -0.78 -16.15
CA TRP A 25 0.95 0.60 -15.74
C TRP A 25 1.89 1.56 -16.46
N GLY A 26 1.35 2.64 -16.98
CA GLY A 26 2.13 3.67 -17.67
C GLY A 26 3.02 4.49 -16.72
N ALA A 27 3.89 5.31 -17.29
CA ALA A 27 4.83 6.12 -16.51
C ALA A 27 4.15 7.09 -15.53
N ALA A 28 2.99 7.66 -15.91
CA ALA A 28 2.24 8.57 -15.06
C ALA A 28 1.62 7.85 -13.86
N GLU A 29 1.03 6.68 -14.08
CA GLU A 29 0.49 5.85 -12.99
C GLU A 29 1.59 5.37 -12.05
N MET A 30 2.73 4.92 -12.60
CA MET A 30 3.87 4.50 -11.77
C MET A 30 4.45 5.65 -10.95
N SER A 31 4.47 6.88 -11.49
CA SER A 31 4.90 8.06 -10.73
C SER A 31 3.96 8.35 -9.56
N ALA A 32 2.65 8.33 -9.79
CA ALA A 32 1.64 8.54 -8.75
C ALA A 32 1.69 7.44 -7.67
N LEU A 33 1.86 6.18 -8.08
CA LEU A 33 2.03 5.05 -7.16
C LEU A 33 3.32 5.16 -6.34
N SER A 34 4.42 5.58 -6.94
CA SER A 34 5.69 5.80 -6.24
C SER A 34 5.56 6.86 -5.15
N GLU A 35 4.89 7.97 -5.45
CA GLU A 35 4.59 9.01 -4.45
C GLU A 35 3.73 8.45 -3.32
N GLN A 36 2.66 7.71 -3.65
CA GLN A 36 1.80 7.07 -2.66
C GLN A 36 2.57 6.08 -1.78
N PHE A 37 3.43 5.24 -2.36
CA PHE A 37 4.25 4.29 -1.60
C PHE A 37 5.27 4.99 -0.71
N GLY A 38 5.81 6.14 -1.13
CA GLY A 38 6.65 7.00 -0.30
C GLY A 38 5.91 7.49 0.95
N HIS A 39 4.71 8.03 0.80
CA HIS A 39 3.90 8.48 1.94
C HIS A 39 3.46 7.36 2.87
N ILE A 40 3.11 6.18 2.32
CA ILE A 40 2.81 5.00 3.13
C ILE A 40 4.05 4.58 3.94
N ALA A 41 5.22 4.60 3.32
CA ALA A 41 6.48 4.23 3.96
C ALA A 41 6.83 5.18 5.13
N GLU A 42 6.66 6.49 4.95
CA GLU A 42 6.84 7.47 6.01
C GLU A 42 5.90 7.21 7.20
N ALA A 43 4.62 6.97 6.91
CA ALA A 43 3.63 6.65 7.93
C ALA A 43 3.94 5.34 8.67
N TYR A 44 4.40 4.31 7.96
CA TYR A 44 4.74 3.02 8.57
C TYR A 44 6.07 3.05 9.32
N ALA A 45 7.01 3.92 8.95
CA ALA A 45 8.20 4.16 9.77
C ALA A 45 7.84 4.67 11.17
N VAL A 46 6.78 5.49 11.28
CA VAL A 46 6.26 5.92 12.60
C VAL A 46 5.79 4.72 13.42
N VAL A 47 5.11 3.76 12.81
CA VAL A 47 4.68 2.53 13.52
C VAL A 47 5.88 1.73 13.96
N ASP A 48 6.81 1.44 13.06
CA ASP A 48 7.91 0.50 13.32
C ASP A 48 8.95 1.07 14.30
N VAL A 49 9.17 2.38 14.30
CA VAL A 49 10.15 3.04 15.16
C VAL A 49 9.51 3.59 16.42
N CYS A 50 8.40 4.33 16.29
CA CYS A 50 7.84 5.07 17.40
C CYS A 50 7.01 4.22 18.33
N MET A 51 6.23 3.25 17.85
CA MET A 51 5.37 2.48 18.73
C MET A 51 6.16 1.69 19.79
N PRO A 52 7.29 1.03 19.49
CA PRO A 52 8.14 0.40 20.50
C PRO A 52 8.70 1.39 21.54
N MET A 53 9.09 2.60 21.09
CA MET A 53 9.60 3.64 22.00
C MET A 53 8.51 4.16 22.93
N ILE A 54 7.30 4.41 22.39
CA ILE A 54 6.14 4.87 23.16
C ILE A 54 5.68 3.79 24.13
N ASP A 55 5.67 2.51 23.73
CA ASP A 55 5.28 1.41 24.60
C ASP A 55 6.23 1.21 25.79
N ALA A 56 7.50 1.56 25.62
CA ALA A 56 8.50 1.50 26.66
C ALA A 56 8.41 2.68 27.67
N ASP A 57 7.75 3.79 27.30
CA ASP A 57 7.60 4.99 28.11
C ASP A 57 6.14 5.22 28.50
N LYS A 58 5.86 5.16 29.82
CA LYS A 58 4.49 5.24 30.35
C LYS A 58 3.83 6.61 30.13
N ASP A 59 4.60 7.68 30.21
CA ASP A 59 4.07 9.04 30.08
C ASP A 59 3.79 9.36 28.61
N ALA A 60 4.68 8.97 27.69
CA ALA A 60 4.48 9.05 26.27
C ALA A 60 3.27 8.22 25.82
N LYS A 61 3.16 6.98 26.30
CA LYS A 61 2.01 6.10 26.03
C LYS A 61 0.69 6.72 26.48
N HIS A 62 0.65 7.24 27.70
CA HIS A 62 -0.55 7.91 28.22
C HIS A 62 -0.90 9.16 27.40
N SER A 63 0.10 9.96 27.03
CA SER A 63 -0.07 11.14 26.18
C SER A 63 -0.68 10.78 24.83
N VAL A 64 -0.16 9.76 24.14
CA VAL A 64 -0.68 9.34 22.83
C VAL A 64 -2.10 8.79 22.97
N ILE A 65 -2.36 7.92 23.94
CA ILE A 65 -3.71 7.34 24.17
C ILE A 65 -4.73 8.44 24.44
N SER A 66 -4.37 9.49 25.17
CA SER A 66 -5.28 10.61 25.45
C SER A 66 -5.67 11.40 24.21
N LYS A 67 -4.82 11.41 23.17
CA LYS A 67 -5.05 12.11 21.91
C LYS A 67 -5.80 11.27 20.87
N ILE A 68 -5.50 9.96 20.79
CA ILE A 68 -6.01 9.12 19.69
C ILE A 68 -6.99 8.03 20.13
N GLU A 69 -7.26 7.89 21.42
CA GLU A 69 -8.08 6.85 22.05
C GLU A 69 -7.40 5.47 22.11
N VAL A 70 -7.74 4.69 23.15
CA VAL A 70 -7.18 3.36 23.44
C VAL A 70 -7.31 2.41 22.26
N ARG A 71 -8.47 2.42 21.57
CA ARG A 71 -8.72 1.51 20.44
C ARG A 71 -7.77 1.76 19.28
N ARG A 72 -7.57 3.02 18.92
CA ARG A 72 -6.65 3.41 17.84
C ARG A 72 -5.21 3.12 18.19
N TYR A 73 -4.82 3.43 19.42
CA TYR A 73 -3.50 3.08 19.93
C TYR A 73 -3.23 1.58 19.78
N SER A 74 -4.17 0.74 20.22
CA SER A 74 -4.06 -0.72 20.08
C SER A 74 -3.93 -1.16 18.62
N GLN A 75 -4.67 -0.52 17.71
CA GLN A 75 -4.57 -0.83 16.27
C GLN A 75 -3.18 -0.50 15.72
N LEU A 76 -2.59 0.63 16.13
CA LEU A 76 -1.24 1.00 15.71
C LEU A 76 -0.17 0.05 16.29
N SER A 77 -0.24 -0.26 17.58
CA SER A 77 0.73 -1.14 18.24
C SER A 77 0.75 -2.57 17.70
N HIS A 78 -0.35 -3.01 17.06
CA HIS A 78 -0.47 -4.36 16.49
C HIS A 78 -0.41 -4.36 14.95
N LEU A 79 -0.13 -3.22 14.33
CA LEU A 79 -0.05 -3.14 12.87
C LEU A 79 1.23 -3.83 12.38
N ASN A 80 1.07 -4.81 11.51
CA ASN A 80 2.19 -5.45 10.82
C ASN A 80 2.42 -4.76 9.47
N THR A 81 3.34 -3.81 9.45
CA THR A 81 3.63 -2.97 8.28
C THR A 81 4.16 -3.76 7.08
N GLU A 82 4.96 -4.80 7.31
CA GLU A 82 5.43 -5.70 6.25
C GLU A 82 4.27 -6.50 5.62
N ALA A 83 3.32 -6.97 6.42
CA ALA A 83 2.14 -7.64 5.90
C ALA A 83 1.24 -6.69 5.09
N GLU A 84 1.12 -5.43 5.51
CA GLU A 84 0.38 -4.42 4.75
C GLU A 84 1.09 -4.06 3.44
N LEU A 85 2.42 -3.90 3.44
CA LEU A 85 3.20 -3.71 2.22
C LEU A 85 2.99 -4.86 1.23
N ALA A 86 3.04 -6.11 1.71
CA ALA A 86 2.80 -7.28 0.87
C ALA A 86 1.40 -7.27 0.22
N LYS A 87 0.38 -6.81 0.96
CA LYS A 87 -0.99 -6.65 0.42
C LYS A 87 -1.05 -5.56 -0.67
N PHE A 88 -0.38 -4.42 -0.47
CA PHE A 88 -0.31 -3.36 -1.47
C PHE A 88 0.35 -3.85 -2.77
N LEU A 89 1.48 -4.54 -2.66
CA LEU A 89 2.18 -5.09 -3.82
C LEU A 89 1.36 -6.18 -4.54
N ALA A 90 0.69 -7.05 -3.78
CA ALA A 90 -0.20 -8.06 -4.34
C ALA A 90 -1.40 -7.41 -5.07
N HIS A 91 -2.00 -6.38 -4.49
CA HIS A 91 -3.09 -5.63 -5.10
C HIS A 91 -2.65 -4.94 -6.40
N HIS A 92 -1.43 -4.37 -6.41
CA HIS A 92 -0.85 -3.78 -7.62
C HIS A 92 -0.73 -4.81 -8.75
N ARG A 93 -0.21 -6.01 -8.46
CA ARG A 93 -0.14 -7.11 -9.44
C ARG A 93 -1.51 -7.54 -9.95
N GLN A 94 -2.49 -7.65 -9.07
CA GLN A 94 -3.87 -8.02 -9.45
C GLN A 94 -4.51 -7.00 -10.41
N ARG A 95 -4.07 -5.76 -10.39
CA ARG A 95 -4.54 -4.68 -11.27
C ARG A 95 -3.70 -4.51 -12.54
N GLY A 96 -2.85 -5.47 -12.87
CA GLY A 96 -2.07 -5.46 -14.10
C GLY A 96 -0.64 -4.97 -13.96
N GLY A 97 -0.17 -4.66 -12.74
CA GLY A 97 1.23 -4.31 -12.51
C GLY A 97 2.16 -5.50 -12.74
N THR A 98 3.33 -5.24 -13.33
CA THR A 98 4.37 -6.25 -13.53
C THR A 98 5.17 -6.51 -12.27
N ASP A 99 5.89 -7.63 -12.21
CA ASP A 99 6.81 -7.92 -11.09
C ASP A 99 7.95 -6.90 -11.01
N GLU A 100 8.43 -6.39 -12.14
CA GLU A 100 9.43 -5.33 -12.17
C GLU A 100 8.90 -4.02 -11.57
N GLN A 101 7.66 -3.64 -11.91
CA GLN A 101 6.99 -2.47 -11.35
C GLN A 101 6.75 -2.66 -9.84
N ALA A 102 6.32 -3.83 -9.40
CA ALA A 102 6.17 -4.13 -7.97
C ALA A 102 7.50 -4.04 -7.22
N ALA A 103 8.60 -4.53 -7.80
CA ALA A 103 9.93 -4.41 -7.22
C ALA A 103 10.42 -2.95 -7.16
N ALA A 104 10.06 -2.13 -8.14
CA ALA A 104 10.36 -0.70 -8.11
C ALA A 104 9.61 0.01 -6.98
N LEU A 105 8.32 -0.30 -6.78
CA LEU A 105 7.51 0.24 -5.66
C LEU A 105 8.03 -0.22 -4.30
N ASP A 106 8.41 -1.49 -4.15
CA ASP A 106 9.03 -1.99 -2.91
C ASP A 106 10.32 -1.24 -2.58
N ARG A 107 11.15 -0.94 -3.59
CA ARG A 107 12.37 -0.16 -3.39
C ARG A 107 12.07 1.27 -2.92
N VAL A 108 11.13 1.96 -3.56
CA VAL A 108 10.69 3.30 -3.15
C VAL A 108 10.20 3.28 -1.70
N TYR A 109 9.39 2.28 -1.34
CA TYR A 109 8.92 2.11 0.03
C TYR A 109 10.10 1.98 1.01
N ARG A 110 11.05 1.08 0.77
CA ARG A 110 12.16 0.81 1.69
C ARG A 110 13.09 2.01 1.83
N GLU A 111 13.38 2.72 0.75
CA GLU A 111 14.19 3.94 0.79
C GLU A 111 13.51 5.05 1.58
N SER A 112 12.22 5.31 1.35
CA SER A 112 11.44 6.32 2.05
C SER A 112 11.26 5.97 3.54
N HIS A 113 10.98 4.71 3.85
CA HIS A 113 10.87 4.21 5.22
C HIS A 113 12.18 4.39 5.99
N ALA A 114 13.31 4.01 5.40
CA ALA A 114 14.63 4.16 6.04
C ALA A 114 14.97 5.63 6.27
N ALA A 115 14.66 6.52 5.32
CA ALA A 115 14.89 7.94 5.46
C ALA A 115 14.03 8.55 6.59
N ALA A 116 12.74 8.20 6.64
CA ALA A 116 11.83 8.65 7.70
C ALA A 116 12.26 8.13 9.08
N ALA A 117 12.63 6.86 9.17
CA ALA A 117 13.09 6.22 10.42
C ALA A 117 14.29 6.93 11.04
N GLN A 118 15.21 7.46 10.22
CA GLN A 118 16.37 8.20 10.71
C GLN A 118 16.02 9.52 11.41
N LEU A 119 14.84 10.08 11.16
CA LEU A 119 14.37 11.32 11.78
C LEU A 119 13.65 11.10 13.10
N LEU A 120 13.23 9.86 13.39
CA LEU A 120 12.44 9.48 14.56
C LEU A 120 13.37 9.04 15.71
N THR A 121 13.99 10.00 16.39
CA THR A 121 15.07 9.73 17.35
C THR A 121 14.72 10.00 18.81
N SER A 122 13.56 10.60 19.12
CA SER A 122 13.15 10.93 20.48
C SER A 122 11.75 10.43 20.80
N VAL A 123 11.52 10.06 22.08
CA VAL A 123 10.22 9.60 22.56
C VAL A 123 9.15 10.68 22.40
N ASP A 124 9.46 11.93 22.73
CA ASP A 124 8.52 13.06 22.61
C ASP A 124 8.14 13.32 21.16
N GLY A 125 9.13 13.36 20.26
CA GLY A 125 8.89 13.50 18.82
C GLY A 125 8.06 12.34 18.26
N CYS A 126 8.34 11.12 18.73
CA CYS A 126 7.55 9.93 18.40
C CYS A 126 6.11 10.03 18.89
N ALA A 127 5.87 10.49 20.12
CA ALA A 127 4.54 10.63 20.70
C ALA A 127 3.69 11.67 19.92
N GLU A 128 4.29 12.79 19.54
CA GLU A 128 3.67 13.82 18.71
C GLU A 128 3.33 13.27 17.32
N THR A 129 4.34 12.73 16.64
CA THR A 129 4.19 12.20 15.27
C THR A 129 3.18 11.05 15.21
N ALA A 130 3.22 10.09 16.15
CA ALA A 130 2.25 8.99 16.18
C ALA A 130 0.82 9.49 16.39
N SER A 131 0.62 10.54 17.18
CA SER A 131 -0.69 11.15 17.38
C SER A 131 -1.22 11.81 16.11
N ASP A 132 -0.36 12.53 15.40
CA ASP A 132 -0.72 13.25 14.17
C ASP A 132 -0.98 12.29 12.99
N TYR A 133 -0.16 11.25 12.86
CA TYR A 133 -0.27 10.28 11.77
C TYR A 133 -1.28 9.14 12.01
N ALA A 134 -1.81 8.99 13.25
CA ALA A 134 -2.69 7.89 13.58
C ALA A 134 -3.86 7.71 12.60
N ASN A 135 -4.53 8.79 12.22
CA ASN A 135 -5.63 8.76 11.28
C ASN A 135 -5.17 8.37 9.87
N THR A 136 -4.04 8.93 9.41
CA THR A 136 -3.45 8.61 8.11
C THR A 136 -3.10 7.13 8.03
N ILE A 137 -2.38 6.61 9.04
CA ILE A 137 -1.95 5.21 9.10
C ILE A 137 -3.15 4.26 9.09
N LEU A 138 -4.14 4.51 9.94
CA LEU A 138 -5.30 3.63 10.08
C LEU A 138 -6.29 3.72 8.92
N ASN A 139 -6.28 4.82 8.17
CA ASN A 139 -7.08 4.98 6.96
C ASN A 139 -6.36 4.48 5.69
N THR A 140 -5.05 4.25 5.77
CA THR A 140 -4.25 3.69 4.68
C THR A 140 -4.46 2.16 4.65
N LYS A 141 -5.61 1.72 4.13
CA LYS A 141 -5.93 0.31 3.96
C LYS A 141 -5.97 -0.03 2.47
N VAL A 142 -5.50 -1.24 2.14
CA VAL A 142 -5.68 -1.79 0.79
C VAL A 142 -7.17 -1.79 0.44
N GLY A 143 -7.53 -1.12 -0.67
CA GLY A 143 -8.90 -1.01 -1.13
C GLY A 143 -9.67 0.23 -0.64
N SER A 144 -9.03 1.13 0.14
CA SER A 144 -9.61 2.43 0.53
C SER A 144 -9.21 3.58 -0.40
N THR A 145 -8.58 3.28 -1.51
CA THR A 145 -8.28 4.29 -2.55
C THR A 145 -9.52 4.49 -3.41
N PRO A 146 -9.96 5.73 -3.65
CA PRO A 146 -11.12 6.05 -4.45
C PRO A 146 -11.04 5.54 -5.87
#